data_45939ab9833fca64757574326f3bb94a
#
_entry.id   45939ab9833fca64757574326f3bb94a
#
_cell.length_a   1.000
_cell.length_b   1.000
_cell.length_c   1.000
_cell.angle_alpha   90.00
_cell.angle_beta   90.00
_cell.angle_gamma   90.00
#
_symmetry.space_group_name_H-M   'P 1'
#
loop_
_entity.id
_entity.type
_entity.pdbx_description
1 polymer ?
#
loop_
_entity_poly.entity_id
_entity_poly.type
_entity_poly.pdbx_seq_one_letter_code
_entity_poly.pdbx_strand_id
1 'polypeptide(L)'
;GRAAVQTFENAGWDITTLSRSDNSDTLNDHVAADLLEPESLKAGAHYFKTVTHLVYTALKPNSDPAASADENAAMLENLVAALRSADAPLERIIFIQGGKVYGAQFGVYKTPARESDSRHFPPNLYFRHEDFAISLQSEGIKWTALRPDIIIGHSLGSPMNLGNLIGVYGTLCRETGTAMNFPGPEAAYRNALINITSAEVIAEAALWAAQQGADGAYNITNGDIFRWAHVWPRLADFFGIEAGEPQPISLAQRVPALSSVWRSVAQNKALIEPDVNRIALGSFGDFIFHVQNDAIFDVTKARQAGFTGMTRRSDDVLIEHLENMRRLRLIP
;
A
#
# COMPACT_ATOMS: atom_id res chain seq x y z
N GLY A 1 -6.75 1.34 3.94
CA GLY A 1 -7.97 1.55 4.71
C GLY A 1 -9.13 2.10 3.89
N ARG A 2 -8.99 3.27 3.23
CA ARG A 2 -10.12 3.96 2.54
C ARG A 2 -10.80 3.09 1.48
N ALA A 3 -10.04 2.44 0.59
CA ALA A 3 -10.62 1.56 -0.41
C ALA A 3 -11.38 0.39 0.25
N ALA A 4 -10.85 -0.19 1.33
CA ALA A 4 -11.55 -1.24 2.05
C ALA A 4 -12.88 -0.75 2.64
N VAL A 5 -12.91 0.42 3.28
CA VAL A 5 -14.16 1.03 3.79
C VAL A 5 -15.19 1.10 2.67
N GLN A 6 -14.86 1.75 1.55
CA GLN A 6 -15.80 1.89 0.42
C GLN A 6 -16.27 0.56 -0.14
N THR A 7 -15.37 -0.43 -0.25
CA THR A 7 -15.71 -1.76 -0.81
C THR A 7 -16.66 -2.52 0.11
N PHE A 8 -16.40 -2.49 1.43
CA PHE A 8 -17.25 -3.18 2.40
C PHE A 8 -18.61 -2.47 2.58
N GLU A 9 -18.65 -1.12 2.57
CA GLU A 9 -19.90 -0.35 2.55
C GLU A 9 -20.78 -0.74 1.37
N ASN A 10 -20.19 -0.76 0.16
CA ASN A 10 -20.93 -1.12 -1.05
C ASN A 10 -21.45 -2.56 -1.01
N ALA A 11 -20.82 -3.42 -0.22
CA ALA A 11 -21.25 -4.80 0.01
C ALA A 11 -22.26 -4.95 1.17
N GLY A 12 -22.66 -3.84 1.81
CA GLY A 12 -23.68 -3.83 2.87
C GLY A 12 -23.15 -4.23 4.26
N TRP A 13 -21.84 -4.08 4.52
CA TRP A 13 -21.27 -4.32 5.84
C TRP A 13 -21.39 -3.08 6.73
N ASP A 14 -21.68 -3.30 8.01
CA ASP A 14 -21.52 -2.27 9.03
C ASP A 14 -20.04 -2.07 9.35
N ILE A 15 -19.58 -0.82 9.38
CA ILE A 15 -18.15 -0.51 9.47
C ILE A 15 -17.88 0.39 10.67
N THR A 16 -16.94 -0.04 11.50
CA THR A 16 -16.25 0.82 12.47
C THR A 16 -14.83 1.07 11.99
N THR A 17 -14.45 2.32 11.86
CA THR A 17 -13.09 2.73 11.49
C THR A 17 -12.27 3.09 12.72
N LEU A 18 -10.95 2.86 12.68
CA LEU A 18 -10.03 3.26 13.73
C LEU A 18 -8.79 3.95 13.16
N SER A 19 -8.44 5.10 13.71
CA SER A 19 -7.19 5.81 13.41
C SER A 19 -6.76 6.70 14.59
N ARG A 20 -5.53 7.22 14.55
CA ARG A 20 -5.03 8.12 15.59
C ARG A 20 -5.70 9.50 15.60
N SER A 21 -6.12 9.97 14.44
CA SER A 21 -6.80 11.27 14.31
C SER A 21 -8.31 11.08 14.38
N ASP A 22 -8.98 12.05 14.97
CA ASP A 22 -10.42 12.15 14.91
C ASP A 22 -10.84 12.48 13.45
N ASN A 23 -11.61 11.58 12.84
CA ASN A 23 -12.17 11.71 11.50
C ASN A 23 -13.70 11.85 11.60
N SER A 24 -14.17 12.80 12.37
CA SER A 24 -15.61 13.07 12.59
C SER A 24 -16.42 13.33 11.32
N ASP A 25 -15.75 13.55 10.17
CA ASP A 25 -16.40 13.79 8.88
C ASP A 25 -16.75 12.50 8.12
N THR A 26 -16.56 11.32 8.72
CA THR A 26 -16.95 10.04 8.10
C THR A 26 -18.38 9.66 8.48
N LEU A 27 -19.13 9.06 7.53
CA LEU A 27 -20.48 8.53 7.79
C LEU A 27 -20.48 7.29 8.68
N ASN A 28 -19.30 6.68 8.90
CA ASN A 28 -19.10 5.48 9.70
C ASN A 28 -18.73 5.82 11.14
N ASP A 29 -19.03 4.91 12.03
CA ASP A 29 -18.52 4.93 13.39
C ASP A 29 -16.99 4.99 13.36
N HIS A 30 -16.43 5.93 14.15
CA HIS A 30 -14.99 6.15 14.19
C HIS A 30 -14.45 6.14 15.61
N VAL A 31 -13.36 5.40 15.80
CA VAL A 31 -12.61 5.35 17.06
C VAL A 31 -11.26 6.05 16.87
N ALA A 32 -11.08 7.18 17.55
CA ALA A 32 -9.78 7.84 17.62
C ALA A 32 -8.93 7.21 18.73
N ALA A 33 -7.92 6.42 18.36
CA ALA A 33 -7.05 5.72 19.30
C ALA A 33 -5.66 5.47 18.73
N ASP A 34 -4.65 5.44 19.60
CA ASP A 34 -3.30 4.95 19.27
C ASP A 34 -3.18 3.48 19.66
N LEU A 35 -2.87 2.64 18.69
CA LEU A 35 -2.71 1.19 18.88
C LEU A 35 -1.55 0.81 19.82
N LEU A 36 -0.60 1.72 20.05
CA LEU A 36 0.48 1.53 21.03
C LEU A 36 0.09 1.96 22.45
N GLU A 37 -1.07 2.61 22.63
CA GLU A 37 -1.60 3.05 23.90
C GLU A 37 -2.90 2.29 24.23
N PRO A 38 -2.83 1.11 24.89
CA PRO A 38 -4.00 0.26 25.14
C PRO A 38 -5.15 0.96 25.82
N GLU A 39 -4.86 1.93 26.70
CA GLU A 39 -5.90 2.72 27.39
C GLU A 39 -6.75 3.55 26.42
N SER A 40 -6.15 4.04 25.31
CA SER A 40 -6.88 4.81 24.31
C SER A 40 -7.94 3.97 23.59
N LEU A 41 -7.74 2.66 23.49
CA LEU A 41 -8.68 1.74 22.83
C LEU A 41 -9.97 1.52 23.64
N LYS A 42 -9.99 1.83 24.94
CA LYS A 42 -11.18 1.72 25.77
C LYS A 42 -12.33 2.61 25.30
N ALA A 43 -12.00 3.73 24.65
CA ALA A 43 -13.01 4.64 24.07
C ALA A 43 -13.87 3.94 23.00
N GLY A 44 -13.32 2.94 22.30
CA GLY A 44 -14.01 2.20 21.27
C GLY A 44 -14.82 0.99 21.76
N ALA A 45 -14.80 0.67 23.06
CA ALA A 45 -15.33 -0.58 23.58
C ALA A 45 -16.78 -0.88 23.18
N HIS A 46 -17.65 0.13 23.09
CA HIS A 46 -19.03 -0.04 22.67
C HIS A 46 -19.19 -0.37 21.18
N TYR A 47 -18.31 0.14 20.32
CA TYR A 47 -18.28 -0.19 18.90
C TYR A 47 -17.68 -1.59 18.65
N PHE A 48 -16.78 -2.04 19.52
CA PHE A 48 -16.08 -3.32 19.35
C PHE A 48 -16.97 -4.53 19.57
N LYS A 49 -18.05 -4.40 20.34
CA LYS A 49 -18.96 -5.52 20.71
C LYS A 49 -19.60 -6.26 19.53
N THR A 50 -19.68 -5.64 18.37
CA THR A 50 -20.32 -6.22 17.17
C THR A 50 -19.32 -6.62 16.11
N VAL A 51 -18.00 -6.41 16.35
CA VAL A 51 -16.96 -6.66 15.35
C VAL A 51 -16.73 -8.15 15.15
N THR A 52 -17.03 -8.64 13.97
CA THR A 52 -16.78 -10.02 13.54
C THR A 52 -15.50 -10.15 12.71
N HIS A 53 -15.15 -9.12 11.95
CA HIS A 53 -14.01 -9.11 11.02
C HIS A 53 -13.13 -7.89 11.24
N LEU A 54 -11.83 -8.11 11.33
CA LEU A 54 -10.83 -7.06 11.43
C LEU A 54 -10.05 -6.96 10.12
N VAL A 55 -10.16 -5.84 9.39
CA VAL A 55 -9.30 -5.51 8.26
C VAL A 55 -8.17 -4.59 8.75
N TYR A 56 -7.01 -5.16 9.00
CA TYR A 56 -5.88 -4.48 9.61
C TYR A 56 -4.92 -3.91 8.54
N THR A 57 -4.84 -2.59 8.47
CA THR A 57 -4.00 -1.87 7.51
C THR A 57 -3.03 -0.89 8.18
N ALA A 58 -2.93 -0.91 9.51
CA ALA A 58 -2.05 -0.01 10.23
C ALA A 58 -0.58 -0.42 10.08
N LEU A 59 0.28 0.58 9.94
CA LEU A 59 1.74 0.43 9.88
C LEU A 59 2.40 1.64 10.53
N LYS A 60 3.32 1.37 11.46
CA LYS A 60 4.24 2.37 12.01
C LYS A 60 5.62 2.17 11.39
N PRO A 61 6.09 3.08 10.52
CA PRO A 61 7.45 3.01 9.99
C PRO A 61 8.48 3.16 11.10
N ASN A 62 9.51 2.32 11.08
CA ASN A 62 10.71 2.44 11.92
C ASN A 62 11.93 2.03 11.09
N SER A 63 13.04 2.74 11.23
CA SER A 63 14.30 2.44 10.54
C SER A 63 15.04 1.25 11.14
N ASP A 64 14.83 0.95 12.42
CA ASP A 64 15.32 -0.27 13.06
C ASP A 64 14.35 -1.42 12.78
N PRO A 65 14.79 -2.49 12.08
CA PRO A 65 13.92 -3.61 11.74
C PRO A 65 13.38 -4.37 12.95
N ALA A 66 14.14 -4.46 14.05
CA ALA A 66 13.69 -5.13 15.27
C ALA A 66 12.61 -4.32 15.97
N ALA A 67 12.86 -3.03 16.21
CA ALA A 67 11.86 -2.12 16.77
C ALA A 67 10.61 -2.03 15.89
N SER A 68 10.77 -2.01 14.54
CA SER A 68 9.65 -2.04 13.61
C SER A 68 8.81 -3.29 13.78
N ALA A 69 9.45 -4.46 13.93
CA ALA A 69 8.73 -5.73 14.09
C ALA A 69 7.96 -5.76 15.42
N ASP A 70 8.59 -5.33 16.51
CA ASP A 70 7.99 -5.36 17.86
C ASP A 70 6.86 -4.34 18.01
N GLU A 71 7.04 -3.10 17.55
CA GLU A 71 6.01 -2.06 17.63
C GLU A 71 4.76 -2.43 16.78
N ASN A 72 4.96 -2.93 15.55
CA ASN A 72 3.82 -3.29 14.69
C ASN A 72 3.14 -4.58 15.18
N ALA A 73 3.85 -5.51 15.80
CA ALA A 73 3.24 -6.66 16.47
C ALA A 73 2.36 -6.21 17.64
N ALA A 74 2.92 -5.37 18.53
CA ALA A 74 2.19 -4.83 19.68
C ALA A 74 0.91 -4.08 19.27
N MET A 75 0.94 -3.32 18.16
CA MET A 75 -0.25 -2.63 17.65
C MET A 75 -1.39 -3.58 17.30
N LEU A 76 -1.11 -4.71 16.65
CA LEU A 76 -2.12 -5.71 16.33
C LEU A 76 -2.60 -6.47 17.58
N GLU A 77 -1.67 -6.86 18.44
CA GLU A 77 -1.94 -7.56 19.70
C GLU A 77 -2.84 -6.72 20.62
N ASN A 78 -2.54 -5.45 20.79
CA ASN A 78 -3.34 -4.52 21.60
C ASN A 78 -4.77 -4.36 21.05
N LEU A 79 -4.92 -4.24 19.73
CA LEU A 79 -6.25 -4.13 19.12
C LEU A 79 -7.07 -5.41 19.33
N VAL A 80 -6.48 -6.58 19.12
CA VAL A 80 -7.16 -7.86 19.37
C VAL A 80 -7.51 -8.03 20.86
N ALA A 81 -6.62 -7.62 21.76
CA ALA A 81 -6.90 -7.63 23.20
C ALA A 81 -8.07 -6.70 23.57
N ALA A 82 -8.17 -5.52 22.94
CA ALA A 82 -9.28 -4.60 23.14
C ALA A 82 -10.61 -5.17 22.61
N LEU A 83 -10.60 -5.81 21.44
CA LEU A 83 -11.77 -6.51 20.89
C LEU A 83 -12.24 -7.64 21.83
N ARG A 84 -11.32 -8.44 22.34
CA ARG A 84 -11.63 -9.49 23.33
C ARG A 84 -12.20 -8.92 24.62
N SER A 85 -11.63 -7.84 25.14
CA SER A 85 -12.09 -7.17 26.36
C SER A 85 -13.51 -6.59 26.22
N ALA A 86 -13.95 -6.35 24.99
CA ALA A 86 -15.29 -5.91 24.65
C ALA A 86 -16.23 -7.07 24.31
N ASP A 87 -15.79 -8.33 24.47
CA ASP A 87 -16.54 -9.54 24.09
C ASP A 87 -16.95 -9.55 22.59
N ALA A 88 -16.10 -9.00 21.72
CA ALA A 88 -16.32 -8.99 20.27
C ALA A 88 -16.40 -10.43 19.72
N PRO A 89 -17.40 -10.77 18.88
CA PRO A 89 -17.50 -12.08 18.25
C PRO A 89 -16.52 -12.18 17.06
N LEU A 90 -15.22 -11.95 17.30
CA LEU A 90 -14.20 -11.89 16.26
C LEU A 90 -14.00 -13.27 15.62
N GLU A 91 -14.29 -13.37 14.33
CA GLU A 91 -14.17 -14.58 13.52
C GLU A 91 -12.91 -14.59 12.66
N ARG A 92 -12.50 -13.39 12.15
CA ARG A 92 -11.41 -13.31 11.17
C ARG A 92 -10.59 -12.03 11.27
N ILE A 93 -9.28 -12.17 11.07
CA ILE A 93 -8.35 -11.07 10.90
C ILE A 93 -7.79 -11.12 9.48
N ILE A 94 -7.92 -10.01 8.74
CA ILE A 94 -7.37 -9.84 7.40
C ILE A 94 -6.31 -8.74 7.50
N PHE A 95 -5.06 -9.02 7.19
CA PHE A 95 -3.98 -8.04 7.29
C PHE A 95 -3.17 -7.95 6.01
N ILE A 96 -2.61 -6.76 5.77
CA ILE A 96 -1.88 -6.46 4.55
C ILE A 96 -0.38 -6.61 4.83
N GLN A 97 0.29 -7.35 3.96
CA GLN A 97 1.73 -7.52 3.93
C GLN A 97 2.34 -6.84 2.69
N GLY A 98 3.42 -7.37 2.14
CA GLY A 98 4.05 -6.87 0.91
C GLY A 98 5.32 -7.65 0.57
N GLY A 99 6.05 -7.21 -0.45
CA GLY A 99 7.25 -7.88 -0.96
C GLY A 99 8.35 -8.15 0.07
N LYS A 100 8.37 -7.42 1.18
CA LYS A 100 9.31 -7.65 2.28
C LYS A 100 9.13 -9.03 2.94
N VAL A 101 8.00 -9.71 2.76
CA VAL A 101 7.82 -11.09 3.24
C VAL A 101 8.71 -12.06 2.47
N TYR A 102 9.08 -11.72 1.24
CA TYR A 102 9.96 -12.50 0.36
C TYR A 102 11.42 -12.02 0.39
N GLY A 103 11.74 -11.01 1.19
CA GLY A 103 13.10 -10.48 1.31
C GLY A 103 13.43 -9.36 0.30
N ALA A 104 12.44 -8.73 -0.32
CA ALA A 104 12.65 -7.65 -1.29
C ALA A 104 13.55 -6.50 -0.78
N GLN A 105 13.59 -6.27 0.54
CA GLN A 105 14.46 -5.27 1.16
C GLN A 105 15.95 -5.66 1.18
N PHE A 106 16.27 -6.92 0.93
CA PHE A 106 17.65 -7.42 0.90
C PHE A 106 18.22 -7.51 -0.52
N GLY A 107 17.42 -7.21 -1.55
CA GLY A 107 17.78 -7.29 -2.95
C GLY A 107 17.04 -8.39 -3.70
N VAL A 108 17.76 -9.16 -4.51
CA VAL A 108 17.17 -10.20 -5.35
C VAL A 108 16.59 -11.32 -4.49
N TYR A 109 15.35 -11.68 -4.78
CA TYR A 109 14.65 -12.81 -4.17
C TYR A 109 14.10 -13.73 -5.25
N LYS A 110 13.69 -14.93 -4.86
CA LYS A 110 13.12 -15.91 -5.80
C LYS A 110 11.85 -15.36 -6.45
N THR A 111 11.80 -15.33 -7.78
CA THR A 111 10.63 -14.96 -8.56
C THR A 111 10.28 -16.02 -9.61
N PRO A 112 8.99 -16.24 -9.92
CA PRO A 112 7.82 -15.69 -9.22
C PRO A 112 7.76 -16.15 -7.75
N ALA A 113 7.51 -15.19 -6.83
CA ALA A 113 7.42 -15.47 -5.40
C ALA A 113 6.10 -16.18 -5.08
N ARG A 114 6.15 -17.19 -4.23
CA ARG A 114 4.98 -17.99 -3.83
C ARG A 114 4.75 -17.93 -2.33
N GLU A 115 3.51 -18.05 -1.93
CA GLU A 115 3.12 -18.03 -0.52
C GLU A 115 3.75 -19.17 0.30
N SER A 116 4.13 -20.28 -0.38
CA SER A 116 4.85 -21.43 0.18
C SER A 116 6.36 -21.26 0.28
N ASP A 117 6.92 -20.15 -0.22
CA ASP A 117 8.36 -19.91 -0.14
C ASP A 117 8.77 -19.71 1.33
N SER A 118 9.96 -20.21 1.67
CA SER A 118 10.47 -20.14 3.03
C SER A 118 10.64 -18.69 3.50
N ARG A 119 10.38 -18.47 4.78
CA ARG A 119 10.70 -17.20 5.43
C ARG A 119 12.20 -16.93 5.36
N HIS A 120 12.55 -15.67 5.07
CA HIS A 120 13.95 -15.24 5.09
C HIS A 120 14.41 -14.88 6.51
N PHE A 121 15.65 -14.36 6.62
CA PHE A 121 16.27 -13.99 7.87
C PHE A 121 15.47 -12.92 8.64
N PRO A 122 15.16 -13.12 9.94
CA PRO A 122 14.45 -12.18 10.79
C PRO A 122 15.37 -10.99 11.21
N PRO A 123 14.81 -9.92 11.79
CA PRO A 123 13.41 -9.72 12.14
C PRO A 123 12.55 -9.25 10.98
N ASN A 124 11.24 -9.58 11.01
CA ASN A 124 10.27 -9.09 10.03
C ASN A 124 8.89 -8.95 10.68
N LEU A 125 8.29 -7.76 10.57
CA LEU A 125 6.99 -7.47 11.16
C LEU A 125 5.87 -8.37 10.62
N TYR A 126 5.94 -8.77 9.35
CA TYR A 126 4.93 -9.63 8.73
C TYR A 126 4.94 -11.05 9.32
N PHE A 127 6.13 -11.56 9.66
CA PHE A 127 6.24 -12.86 10.34
C PHE A 127 5.65 -12.80 11.74
N ARG A 128 5.84 -11.69 12.47
CA ARG A 128 5.24 -11.49 13.81
C ARG A 128 3.71 -11.44 13.72
N HIS A 129 3.15 -10.75 12.73
CA HIS A 129 1.69 -10.73 12.50
C HIS A 129 1.16 -12.14 12.19
N GLU A 130 1.82 -12.91 11.33
CA GLU A 130 1.42 -14.28 11.02
C GLU A 130 1.50 -15.19 12.24
N ASP A 131 2.61 -15.16 12.98
CA ASP A 131 2.80 -16.00 14.17
C ASP A 131 1.73 -15.70 15.22
N PHE A 132 1.42 -14.43 15.43
CA PHE A 132 0.32 -14.03 16.31
C PHE A 132 -1.02 -14.52 15.78
N ALA A 133 -1.34 -14.31 14.51
CA ALA A 133 -2.60 -14.75 13.92
C ALA A 133 -2.76 -16.29 13.95
N ILE A 134 -1.68 -17.04 13.76
CA ILE A 134 -1.66 -18.51 13.90
C ILE A 134 -1.98 -18.93 15.34
N SER A 135 -1.45 -18.22 16.35
CA SER A 135 -1.73 -18.52 17.75
C SER A 135 -3.22 -18.40 18.11
N LEU A 136 -3.96 -17.52 17.41
CA LEU A 136 -5.39 -17.30 17.62
C LEU A 136 -6.29 -18.40 17.03
N GLN A 137 -5.75 -19.25 16.16
CA GLN A 137 -6.53 -20.33 15.54
C GLN A 137 -7.09 -21.33 16.56
N SER A 138 -6.39 -21.54 17.69
CA SER A 138 -6.88 -22.38 18.77
C SER A 138 -8.15 -21.85 19.44
N GLU A 139 -8.44 -20.55 19.27
CA GLU A 139 -9.63 -19.85 19.76
C GLU A 139 -10.74 -19.76 18.69
N GLY A 140 -10.53 -20.38 17.53
CA GLY A 140 -11.47 -20.35 16.40
C GLY A 140 -11.34 -19.13 15.48
N ILE A 141 -10.43 -18.19 15.78
CA ILE A 141 -10.22 -16.99 14.94
C ILE A 141 -9.40 -17.39 13.71
N LYS A 142 -9.94 -17.10 12.53
CA LYS A 142 -9.30 -17.34 11.23
C LYS A 142 -8.45 -16.14 10.83
N TRP A 143 -7.52 -16.34 9.90
CA TRP A 143 -6.71 -15.24 9.39
C TRP A 143 -6.45 -15.31 7.90
N THR A 144 -6.29 -14.15 7.29
CA THR A 144 -5.88 -14.01 5.90
C THR A 144 -4.81 -12.93 5.80
N ALA A 145 -3.66 -13.27 5.22
CA ALA A 145 -2.61 -12.32 4.87
C ALA A 145 -2.68 -12.01 3.37
N LEU A 146 -3.02 -10.81 3.00
CA LEU A 146 -2.96 -10.35 1.62
C LEU A 146 -1.58 -9.77 1.36
N ARG A 147 -0.88 -10.32 0.37
CA ARG A 147 0.48 -9.95 -0.01
C ARG A 147 0.48 -9.21 -1.35
N PRO A 148 0.15 -7.91 -1.37
CA PRO A 148 0.34 -7.09 -2.56
C PRO A 148 1.81 -6.81 -2.79
N ASP A 149 2.14 -6.43 -4.02
CA ASP A 149 3.40 -5.77 -4.31
C ASP A 149 3.21 -4.24 -4.20
N ILE A 150 3.90 -3.45 -5.00
CA ILE A 150 3.84 -1.97 -5.00
C ILE A 150 2.38 -1.50 -5.04
N ILE A 151 1.90 -0.91 -3.95
CA ILE A 151 0.50 -0.50 -3.85
C ILE A 151 0.30 0.87 -4.49
N ILE A 152 -0.66 0.94 -5.41
CA ILE A 152 -1.14 2.18 -6.03
C ILE A 152 -2.54 2.49 -5.47
N GLY A 153 -2.69 3.64 -4.86
CA GLY A 153 -3.98 4.07 -4.31
C GLY A 153 -3.91 5.47 -3.71
N HIS A 154 -5.06 6.08 -3.51
CA HIS A 154 -5.09 7.43 -2.98
C HIS A 154 -4.68 7.46 -1.50
N SER A 155 -3.62 8.21 -1.22
CA SER A 155 -3.22 8.53 0.16
C SER A 155 -2.57 9.91 0.23
N LEU A 156 -2.96 10.70 1.23
CA LEU A 156 -2.25 11.91 1.63
C LEU A 156 -1.66 11.68 3.02
N GLY A 157 -0.39 12.06 3.21
CA GLY A 157 0.32 11.80 4.46
C GLY A 157 0.88 10.37 4.61
N SER A 158 0.72 9.50 3.58
CA SER A 158 1.44 8.24 3.47
C SER A 158 2.45 8.34 2.33
N PRO A 159 3.70 8.70 2.61
CA PRO A 159 4.67 9.08 1.58
C PRO A 159 5.21 7.89 0.76
N MET A 160 5.05 6.65 1.22
CA MET A 160 5.40 5.44 0.46
C MET A 160 4.33 5.10 -0.58
N ASN A 161 4.13 6.00 -1.53
CA ASN A 161 3.15 5.84 -2.62
C ASN A 161 3.82 6.17 -3.94
N LEU A 162 4.06 5.14 -4.75
CA LEU A 162 4.73 5.30 -6.04
C LEU A 162 3.90 6.12 -7.03
N GLY A 163 2.58 5.95 -7.05
CA GLY A 163 1.70 6.72 -7.94
C GLY A 163 1.76 8.21 -7.63
N ASN A 164 1.74 8.58 -6.35
CA ASN A 164 1.93 9.98 -5.94
C ASN A 164 3.29 10.52 -6.37
N LEU A 165 4.36 9.71 -6.21
CA LEU A 165 5.70 10.13 -6.60
C LEU A 165 5.82 10.34 -8.12
N ILE A 166 5.25 9.46 -8.93
CA ILE A 166 5.17 9.63 -10.38
C ILE A 166 4.43 10.93 -10.72
N GLY A 167 3.31 11.21 -10.04
CA GLY A 167 2.56 12.44 -10.18
C GLY A 167 3.36 13.71 -9.90
N VAL A 168 4.11 13.70 -8.80
CA VAL A 168 5.02 14.78 -8.42
C VAL A 168 6.16 14.92 -9.42
N TYR A 169 6.82 13.82 -9.77
CA TYR A 169 7.96 13.82 -10.68
C TYR A 169 7.58 14.32 -12.07
N GLY A 170 6.51 13.80 -12.67
CA GLY A 170 6.02 14.28 -13.97
C GLY A 170 5.61 15.75 -13.96
N THR A 171 4.98 16.22 -12.87
CA THR A 171 4.68 17.65 -12.69
C THR A 171 5.97 18.50 -12.67
N LEU A 172 6.97 18.09 -11.90
CA LEU A 172 8.26 18.82 -11.81
C LEU A 172 8.99 18.82 -13.16
N CYS A 173 9.02 17.71 -13.89
CA CYS A 173 9.60 17.64 -15.24
C CYS A 173 8.92 18.64 -16.18
N ARG A 174 7.59 18.68 -16.20
CA ARG A 174 6.82 19.63 -17.03
C ARG A 174 7.14 21.09 -16.67
N GLU A 175 7.12 21.43 -15.40
CA GLU A 175 7.35 22.82 -14.94
C GLU A 175 8.79 23.30 -15.10
N THR A 176 9.75 22.37 -15.17
CA THR A 176 11.16 22.69 -15.45
C THR A 176 11.52 22.59 -16.94
N GLY A 177 10.58 22.20 -17.80
CA GLY A 177 10.79 22.05 -19.24
C GLY A 177 11.74 20.92 -19.60
N THR A 178 11.79 19.85 -18.78
CA THR A 178 12.63 18.68 -19.01
C THR A 178 11.82 17.48 -19.48
N ALA A 179 12.42 16.59 -20.26
CA ALA A 179 11.81 15.29 -20.58
C ALA A 179 11.61 14.47 -19.30
N MET A 180 10.61 13.59 -19.31
CA MET A 180 10.38 12.66 -18.22
C MET A 180 11.30 11.44 -18.37
N ASN A 181 12.57 11.61 -18.02
CA ASN A 181 13.53 10.50 -18.00
C ASN A 181 13.13 9.47 -16.96
N PHE A 182 13.32 8.16 -17.27
CA PHE A 182 13.13 7.14 -16.25
C PHE A 182 14.24 7.28 -15.18
N PRO A 183 13.93 7.46 -13.89
CA PRO A 183 14.92 7.86 -12.88
C PRO A 183 15.78 6.71 -12.34
N GLY A 184 15.78 5.57 -13.02
CA GLY A 184 16.57 4.39 -12.68
C GLY A 184 17.50 3.94 -13.82
N PRO A 185 18.26 2.86 -13.60
CA PRO A 185 19.17 2.31 -14.61
C PRO A 185 18.41 1.65 -15.76
N GLU A 186 19.07 1.56 -16.92
CA GLU A 186 18.51 0.94 -18.13
C GLU A 186 18.02 -0.51 -17.90
N ALA A 187 18.73 -1.28 -17.10
CA ALA A 187 18.33 -2.66 -16.78
C ALA A 187 16.97 -2.72 -16.05
N ALA A 188 16.71 -1.80 -15.12
CA ALA A 188 15.42 -1.68 -14.46
C ALA A 188 14.31 -1.25 -15.43
N TYR A 189 14.65 -0.35 -16.37
CA TYR A 189 13.71 0.16 -17.35
C TYR A 189 13.30 -0.87 -18.40
N ARG A 190 14.30 -1.56 -19.02
CA ARG A 190 14.06 -2.42 -20.19
C ARG A 190 13.92 -3.89 -19.87
N ASN A 191 14.54 -4.39 -18.79
CA ASN A 191 14.68 -5.83 -18.60
C ASN A 191 13.82 -6.37 -17.46
N ALA A 192 13.74 -5.65 -16.32
CA ALA A 192 13.02 -6.12 -15.16
C ALA A 192 11.51 -6.21 -15.42
N LEU A 193 10.92 -7.36 -15.11
CA LEU A 193 9.48 -7.55 -15.06
C LEU A 193 8.99 -7.29 -13.64
N ILE A 194 7.95 -6.49 -13.52
CA ILE A 194 7.35 -6.16 -12.23
C ILE A 194 5.82 -6.29 -12.29
N ASN A 195 5.21 -6.37 -11.13
CA ASN A 195 3.78 -6.21 -10.95
C ASN A 195 3.48 -5.13 -9.90
N ILE A 196 2.31 -4.56 -9.96
CA ILE A 196 1.79 -3.61 -8.97
C ILE A 196 0.39 -4.04 -8.56
N THR A 197 -0.13 -3.42 -7.51
CA THR A 197 -1.45 -3.73 -6.98
C THR A 197 -2.23 -2.46 -6.72
N SER A 198 -3.42 -2.31 -7.26
CA SER A 198 -4.29 -1.20 -6.87
C SER A 198 -4.89 -1.43 -5.47
N ALA A 199 -5.14 -0.35 -4.76
CA ALA A 199 -5.78 -0.40 -3.44
C ALA A 199 -7.20 -0.99 -3.51
N GLU A 200 -7.87 -0.83 -4.64
CA GLU A 200 -9.20 -1.38 -4.92
C GLU A 200 -9.13 -2.91 -5.03
N VAL A 201 -8.16 -3.48 -5.75
CA VAL A 201 -7.97 -4.93 -5.85
C VAL A 201 -7.66 -5.54 -4.48
N ILE A 202 -6.88 -4.84 -3.63
CA ILE A 202 -6.63 -5.28 -2.25
C ILE A 202 -7.93 -5.28 -1.44
N ALA A 203 -8.76 -4.24 -1.59
CA ALA A 203 -10.03 -4.12 -0.89
C ALA A 203 -11.03 -5.21 -1.33
N GLU A 204 -11.10 -5.49 -2.63
CA GLU A 204 -11.90 -6.60 -3.19
C GLU A 204 -11.40 -7.95 -2.68
N ALA A 205 -10.08 -8.14 -2.58
CA ALA A 205 -9.50 -9.37 -2.03
C ALA A 205 -9.79 -9.52 -0.53
N ALA A 206 -9.82 -8.41 0.22
CA ALA A 206 -10.20 -8.43 1.63
C ALA A 206 -11.67 -8.81 1.81
N LEU A 207 -12.57 -8.26 0.99
CA LEU A 207 -13.97 -8.61 0.99
C LEU A 207 -14.19 -10.08 0.58
N TRP A 208 -13.50 -10.55 -0.46
CA TRP A 208 -13.51 -11.95 -0.86
C TRP A 208 -13.06 -12.86 0.30
N ALA A 209 -11.97 -12.51 0.98
CA ALA A 209 -11.47 -13.28 2.12
C ALA A 209 -12.47 -13.33 3.27
N ALA A 210 -13.18 -12.23 3.54
CA ALA A 210 -14.23 -12.16 4.56
C ALA A 210 -15.42 -13.04 4.20
N GLN A 211 -15.88 -12.99 2.94
CA GLN A 211 -17.10 -13.68 2.48
C GLN A 211 -16.89 -15.18 2.18
N GLN A 212 -15.73 -15.52 1.60
CA GLN A 212 -15.46 -16.89 1.15
C GLN A 212 -14.65 -17.72 2.16
N GLY A 213 -14.18 -17.11 3.24
CA GLY A 213 -13.43 -17.81 4.26
C GLY A 213 -12.02 -18.23 3.81
N ALA A 214 -11.34 -17.42 3.01
CA ALA A 214 -9.99 -17.71 2.49
C ALA A 214 -8.94 -17.66 3.59
N ASP A 215 -8.42 -18.80 4.03
CA ASP A 215 -7.46 -18.92 5.13
C ASP A 215 -6.00 -18.93 4.65
N GLY A 216 -5.12 -18.25 5.40
CA GLY A 216 -3.68 -18.19 5.14
C GLY A 216 -3.26 -17.02 4.25
N ALA A 217 -2.07 -17.11 3.65
CA ALA A 217 -1.51 -16.05 2.84
C ALA A 217 -1.91 -16.17 1.36
N TYR A 218 -2.11 -15.03 0.69
CA TYR A 218 -2.42 -14.91 -0.72
C TYR A 218 -1.70 -13.75 -1.37
N ASN A 219 -0.95 -14.01 -2.44
CA ASN A 219 -0.40 -12.97 -3.31
C ASN A 219 -1.52 -12.31 -4.10
N ILE A 220 -1.56 -10.99 -4.08
CA ILE A 220 -2.59 -10.18 -4.73
C ILE A 220 -1.91 -9.10 -5.56
N THR A 221 -2.18 -9.08 -6.87
CA THR A 221 -1.67 -8.08 -7.82
C THR A 221 -2.79 -7.60 -8.74
N ASN A 222 -2.51 -6.65 -9.63
CA ASN A 222 -3.49 -6.27 -10.66
C ASN A 222 -3.82 -7.42 -11.62
N GLY A 223 -2.90 -8.38 -11.78
CA GLY A 223 -3.08 -9.57 -12.61
C GLY A 223 -2.21 -9.60 -13.86
N ASP A 224 -1.66 -8.47 -14.27
CA ASP A 224 -0.64 -8.35 -15.32
C ASP A 224 0.78 -8.23 -14.75
N ILE A 225 1.75 -8.32 -15.64
CA ILE A 225 3.17 -8.00 -15.40
C ILE A 225 3.65 -7.08 -16.51
N PHE A 226 4.58 -6.17 -16.21
CA PHE A 226 5.05 -5.21 -17.21
C PHE A 226 6.52 -4.84 -17.01
N ARG A 227 7.09 -4.13 -18.01
CA ARG A 227 8.36 -3.41 -17.92
C ARG A 227 8.08 -1.91 -17.94
N TRP A 228 8.89 -1.14 -17.22
CA TRP A 228 8.74 0.32 -17.22
C TRP A 228 8.85 0.91 -18.63
N ALA A 229 9.66 0.36 -19.52
CA ALA A 229 9.79 0.81 -20.90
C ALA A 229 8.48 0.80 -21.69
N HIS A 230 7.51 -0.07 -21.30
CA HIS A 230 6.21 -0.14 -21.98
C HIS A 230 5.16 0.81 -21.37
N VAL A 231 5.35 1.23 -20.13
CA VAL A 231 4.39 2.06 -19.38
C VAL A 231 4.83 3.52 -19.32
N TRP A 232 6.12 3.76 -19.23
CA TRP A 232 6.69 5.09 -19.02
C TRP A 232 6.31 6.13 -20.07
N PRO A 233 6.30 5.81 -21.40
CA PRO A 233 5.84 6.75 -22.42
C PRO A 233 4.42 7.24 -22.17
N ARG A 234 3.51 6.35 -21.80
CA ARG A 234 2.11 6.70 -21.50
C ARG A 234 2.00 7.62 -20.28
N LEU A 235 2.88 7.44 -19.27
CA LEU A 235 2.95 8.34 -18.13
C LEU A 235 3.45 9.74 -18.54
N ALA A 236 4.47 9.83 -19.39
CA ALA A 236 4.95 11.10 -19.92
C ALA A 236 3.89 11.84 -20.76
N ASP A 237 3.17 11.10 -21.59
CA ASP A 237 2.05 11.62 -22.41
C ASP A 237 0.94 12.23 -21.53
N PHE A 238 0.66 11.64 -20.35
CA PHE A 238 -0.32 12.20 -19.40
C PHE A 238 0.06 13.63 -18.97
N PHE A 239 1.36 13.93 -18.85
CA PHE A 239 1.85 15.28 -18.52
C PHE A 239 2.07 16.16 -19.76
N GLY A 240 1.90 15.64 -20.96
CA GLY A 240 2.14 16.34 -22.22
C GLY A 240 3.63 16.66 -22.46
N ILE A 241 4.53 15.78 -22.02
CA ILE A 241 5.97 15.91 -22.17
C ILE A 241 6.59 14.66 -22.79
N GLU A 242 7.80 14.78 -23.33
CA GLU A 242 8.53 13.67 -23.93
C GLU A 242 8.99 12.66 -22.86
N ALA A 243 8.85 11.37 -23.17
CA ALA A 243 9.49 10.30 -22.40
C ALA A 243 10.98 10.26 -22.80
N GLY A 244 11.85 10.59 -21.85
CA GLY A 244 13.30 10.56 -22.09
C GLY A 244 13.92 9.18 -21.82
N GLU A 245 15.20 9.04 -22.17
CA GLU A 245 15.99 7.84 -21.91
C GLU A 245 16.23 7.64 -20.40
N PRO A 246 16.53 6.40 -19.94
CA PRO A 246 16.87 6.13 -18.55
C PRO A 246 18.05 6.99 -18.08
N GLN A 247 17.86 7.67 -16.97
CA GLN A 247 18.88 8.51 -16.33
C GLN A 247 18.86 8.27 -14.82
N PRO A 248 19.73 7.41 -14.30
CA PRO A 248 19.77 7.15 -12.86
C PRO A 248 20.01 8.43 -12.06
N ILE A 249 19.02 8.84 -11.29
CA ILE A 249 19.08 10.00 -10.39
C ILE A 249 18.49 9.62 -9.04
N SER A 250 18.90 10.28 -7.96
CA SER A 250 18.25 10.14 -6.67
C SER A 250 17.05 11.09 -6.57
N LEU A 251 15.85 10.54 -6.58
CA LEU A 251 14.62 11.30 -6.32
C LEU A 251 14.56 11.77 -4.86
N ALA A 252 15.20 11.04 -3.92
CA ALA A 252 15.35 11.48 -2.54
C ALA A 252 16.08 12.82 -2.41
N GLN A 253 17.01 13.11 -3.31
CA GLN A 253 17.73 14.39 -3.35
C GLN A 253 17.03 15.42 -4.24
N ARG A 254 16.53 15.01 -5.41
CA ARG A 254 16.01 15.91 -6.44
C ARG A 254 14.64 16.48 -6.11
N VAL A 255 13.73 15.68 -5.59
CA VAL A 255 12.37 16.15 -5.26
C VAL A 255 12.41 17.26 -4.19
N PRO A 256 13.11 17.09 -3.04
CA PRO A 256 13.23 18.17 -2.06
C PRO A 256 13.97 19.42 -2.62
N ALA A 257 14.97 19.25 -3.47
CA ALA A 257 15.68 20.37 -4.09
C ALA A 257 14.77 21.26 -4.98
N LEU A 258 13.68 20.72 -5.50
CA LEU A 258 12.67 21.43 -6.30
C LEU A 258 11.43 21.86 -5.49
N SER A 259 11.50 21.88 -4.15
CA SER A 259 10.37 22.26 -3.28
C SER A 259 9.88 23.69 -3.53
N SER A 260 10.75 24.62 -3.99
CA SER A 260 10.36 25.99 -4.35
C SER A 260 9.52 26.01 -5.64
N VAL A 261 9.90 25.20 -6.63
CA VAL A 261 9.14 25.03 -7.88
C VAL A 261 7.76 24.43 -7.53
N TRP A 262 7.74 23.38 -6.73
CA TRP A 262 6.47 22.75 -6.29
C TRP A 262 5.55 23.76 -5.60
N ARG A 263 6.05 24.56 -4.64
CA ARG A 263 5.25 25.57 -3.95
C ARG A 263 4.67 26.60 -4.91
N SER A 264 5.44 27.05 -5.90
CA SER A 264 4.93 27.96 -6.93
C SER A 264 3.81 27.32 -7.76
N VAL A 265 3.97 26.05 -8.14
CA VAL A 265 2.92 25.29 -8.83
C VAL A 265 1.67 25.16 -7.95
N ALA A 266 1.85 24.76 -6.70
CA ALA A 266 0.74 24.58 -5.76
C ALA A 266 -0.05 25.89 -5.58
N GLN A 267 0.62 27.02 -5.46
CA GLN A 267 -0.01 28.32 -5.35
C GLN A 267 -0.74 28.73 -6.65
N ASN A 268 -0.07 28.62 -7.80
CA ASN A 268 -0.61 29.05 -9.10
C ASN A 268 -1.78 28.18 -9.58
N LYS A 269 -1.81 26.89 -9.19
CA LYS A 269 -2.83 25.91 -9.58
C LYS A 269 -3.81 25.60 -8.45
N ALA A 270 -3.74 26.29 -7.32
CA ALA A 270 -4.57 26.09 -6.15
C ALA A 270 -4.59 24.61 -5.69
N LEU A 271 -3.40 23.96 -5.65
CA LEU A 271 -3.28 22.61 -5.14
C LEU A 271 -3.50 22.58 -3.63
N ILE A 272 -4.01 21.45 -3.12
CA ILE A 272 -4.36 21.33 -1.70
C ILE A 272 -3.15 21.11 -0.78
N GLU A 273 -1.99 20.69 -1.33
CA GLU A 273 -0.80 20.38 -0.55
C GLU A 273 0.43 21.11 -1.12
N PRO A 274 0.91 22.16 -0.45
CA PRO A 274 2.10 22.91 -0.87
C PRO A 274 3.43 22.27 -0.45
N ASP A 275 3.43 21.29 0.45
CA ASP A 275 4.63 20.55 0.85
C ASP A 275 4.71 19.22 0.08
N VAL A 276 5.66 19.17 -0.86
CA VAL A 276 5.90 17.99 -1.69
C VAL A 276 6.23 16.73 -0.87
N ASN A 277 6.88 16.90 0.30
CA ASN A 277 7.29 15.77 1.14
C ASN A 277 6.10 15.08 1.83
N ARG A 278 4.95 15.76 1.92
CA ARG A 278 3.70 15.16 2.42
C ARG A 278 2.96 14.35 1.36
N ILE A 279 3.27 14.58 0.08
CA ILE A 279 2.66 13.87 -1.05
C ILE A 279 3.48 12.63 -1.41
N ALA A 280 4.82 12.78 -1.52
CA ALA A 280 5.69 11.75 -2.07
C ALA A 280 7.04 11.70 -1.35
N LEU A 281 7.57 10.47 -1.21
CA LEU A 281 8.88 10.19 -0.64
C LEU A 281 9.83 9.71 -1.75
N GLY A 282 10.80 10.54 -2.13
CA GLY A 282 11.75 10.24 -3.20
C GLY A 282 12.57 8.97 -2.98
N SER A 283 12.93 8.66 -1.74
CA SER A 283 13.67 7.43 -1.40
C SER A 283 12.89 6.15 -1.69
N PHE A 284 11.54 6.20 -1.64
CA PHE A 284 10.73 5.06 -2.05
C PHE A 284 10.82 4.82 -3.57
N GLY A 285 10.87 5.89 -4.37
CA GLY A 285 11.12 5.78 -5.81
C GLY A 285 12.53 5.29 -6.11
N ASP A 286 13.55 5.79 -5.41
CA ASP A 286 14.93 5.31 -5.57
C ASP A 286 15.00 3.79 -5.32
N PHE A 287 14.29 3.29 -4.32
CA PHE A 287 14.20 1.85 -4.07
C PHE A 287 13.52 1.10 -5.23
N ILE A 288 12.36 1.56 -5.70
CA ILE A 288 11.57 0.84 -6.72
C ILE A 288 12.19 0.94 -8.11
N PHE A 289 12.59 2.15 -8.55
CA PHE A 289 13.12 2.35 -9.90
C PHE A 289 14.53 1.78 -10.12
N HIS A 290 15.21 1.35 -9.05
CA HIS A 290 16.51 0.70 -9.15
C HIS A 290 16.44 -0.84 -9.06
N VAL A 291 15.25 -1.43 -9.03
CA VAL A 291 15.08 -2.90 -9.11
C VAL A 291 15.42 -3.36 -10.52
N GLN A 292 16.56 -4.01 -10.67
CA GLN A 292 17.11 -4.44 -11.97
C GLN A 292 16.79 -5.90 -12.33
N ASN A 293 16.15 -6.64 -11.41
CA ASN A 293 15.76 -8.04 -11.58
C ASN A 293 14.24 -8.15 -11.54
N ASP A 294 13.73 -9.26 -12.07
CA ASP A 294 12.30 -9.53 -12.00
C ASP A 294 11.81 -9.48 -10.55
N ALA A 295 10.68 -8.81 -10.34
CA ALA A 295 9.96 -8.72 -9.06
C ALA A 295 8.50 -9.08 -9.32
N ILE A 296 8.21 -10.39 -9.29
CA ILE A 296 6.92 -10.94 -9.71
C ILE A 296 6.38 -11.86 -8.62
N PHE A 297 5.09 -11.74 -8.33
CA PHE A 297 4.36 -12.63 -7.45
C PHE A 297 3.53 -13.64 -8.25
N ASP A 298 3.61 -14.91 -7.89
CA ASP A 298 2.71 -15.95 -8.40
C ASP A 298 1.36 -15.81 -7.69
N VAL A 299 0.33 -15.52 -8.45
CA VAL A 299 -1.04 -15.31 -7.94
C VAL A 299 -1.95 -16.52 -8.16
N THR A 300 -1.38 -17.66 -8.56
CA THR A 300 -2.13 -18.88 -8.90
C THR A 300 -2.97 -19.35 -7.73
N LYS A 301 -2.45 -19.30 -6.50
CA LYS A 301 -3.19 -19.73 -5.30
C LYS A 301 -4.48 -18.94 -5.10
N ALA A 302 -4.45 -17.62 -5.20
CA ALA A 302 -5.64 -16.79 -5.04
C ALA A 302 -6.69 -17.06 -6.13
N ARG A 303 -6.24 -17.23 -7.38
CA ARG A 303 -7.12 -17.58 -8.52
C ARG A 303 -7.77 -18.95 -8.33
N GLN A 304 -7.01 -19.96 -7.90
CA GLN A 304 -7.54 -21.30 -7.60
C GLN A 304 -8.51 -21.31 -6.44
N ALA A 305 -8.32 -20.42 -5.46
CA ALA A 305 -9.24 -20.21 -4.35
C ALA A 305 -10.48 -19.37 -4.72
N GLY A 306 -10.64 -18.98 -5.99
CA GLY A 306 -11.82 -18.30 -6.51
C GLY A 306 -11.77 -16.77 -6.49
N PHE A 307 -10.62 -16.16 -6.20
CA PHE A 307 -10.50 -14.70 -6.34
C PHE A 307 -10.33 -14.30 -7.82
N THR A 308 -11.30 -13.58 -8.35
CA THR A 308 -11.37 -13.17 -9.77
C THR A 308 -11.01 -11.71 -10.02
N GLY A 309 -10.71 -10.91 -8.99
CA GLY A 309 -10.50 -9.46 -9.10
C GLY A 309 -9.16 -9.04 -9.76
N MET A 310 -8.24 -9.98 -10.00
CA MET A 310 -6.93 -9.69 -10.61
C MET A 310 -7.00 -9.63 -12.15
N THR A 311 -7.70 -8.64 -12.68
CA THR A 311 -7.98 -8.46 -14.12
C THR A 311 -7.68 -7.05 -14.62
N ARG A 312 -6.98 -6.23 -13.83
CA ARG A 312 -6.68 -4.84 -14.19
C ARG A 312 -5.32 -4.74 -14.88
N ARG A 313 -5.21 -3.79 -15.80
CA ARG A 313 -3.93 -3.42 -16.41
C ARG A 313 -3.22 -2.38 -15.55
N SER A 314 -1.95 -2.61 -15.27
CA SER A 314 -1.16 -1.73 -14.40
C SER A 314 -0.94 -0.34 -14.98
N ASP A 315 -0.81 -0.23 -16.30
CA ASP A 315 -0.72 1.07 -16.99
C ASP A 315 -2.01 1.89 -16.84
N ASP A 316 -3.19 1.25 -16.94
CA ASP A 316 -4.48 1.92 -16.72
C ASP A 316 -4.62 2.36 -15.27
N VAL A 317 -4.27 1.50 -14.31
CA VAL A 317 -4.30 1.84 -12.87
C VAL A 317 -3.43 3.06 -12.55
N LEU A 318 -2.24 3.16 -13.15
CA LEU A 318 -1.36 4.31 -12.95
C LEU A 318 -1.96 5.59 -13.52
N ILE A 319 -2.54 5.54 -14.72
CA ILE A 319 -3.21 6.71 -15.32
C ILE A 319 -4.44 7.13 -14.51
N GLU A 320 -5.32 6.19 -14.16
CA GLU A 320 -6.47 6.45 -13.29
C GLU A 320 -6.06 7.10 -11.95
N HIS A 321 -4.94 6.65 -11.38
CA HIS A 321 -4.40 7.25 -10.18
C HIS A 321 -3.97 8.71 -10.40
N LEU A 322 -3.26 9.01 -11.49
CA LEU A 322 -2.85 10.36 -11.84
C LEU A 322 -4.05 11.27 -12.13
N GLU A 323 -5.07 10.78 -12.83
CA GLU A 323 -6.34 11.49 -13.05
C GLU A 323 -7.03 11.82 -11.71
N ASN A 324 -7.04 10.85 -10.79
CA ASN A 324 -7.59 11.04 -9.46
C ASN A 324 -6.79 12.09 -8.66
N MET A 325 -5.45 12.07 -8.73
CA MET A 325 -4.61 13.10 -8.12
C MET A 325 -4.94 14.51 -8.68
N ARG A 326 -5.16 14.61 -9.99
CA ARG A 326 -5.57 15.87 -10.65
C ARG A 326 -6.95 16.32 -10.15
N ARG A 327 -7.93 15.43 -10.13
CA ARG A 327 -9.29 15.71 -9.62
C ARG A 327 -9.27 16.20 -8.18
N LEU A 328 -8.42 15.63 -7.35
CA LEU A 328 -8.22 16.00 -5.95
C LEU A 328 -7.31 17.21 -5.75
N ARG A 329 -6.84 17.84 -6.84
CA ARG A 329 -5.89 18.95 -6.81
C ARG A 329 -4.61 18.66 -6.03
N LEU A 330 -4.12 17.44 -6.13
CA LEU A 330 -2.80 17.03 -5.64
C LEU A 330 -1.72 17.28 -6.69
N ILE A 331 -2.08 17.26 -7.97
CA ILE A 331 -1.27 17.68 -9.12
C ILE A 331 -2.10 18.55 -10.07
N PRO A 332 -1.47 19.35 -10.97
CA PRO A 332 -2.18 20.20 -11.94
C PRO A 332 -2.93 19.44 -13.00
#